data_f780b83a1d187a314ad494fa3cd5fd09
#
_entry.id   f780b83a1d187a314ad494fa3cd5fd09
#
_cell.length_a   1.000
_cell.length_b   1.000
_cell.length_c   1.000
_cell.angle_alpha   90.00
_cell.angle_beta   90.00
_cell.angle_gamma   90.00
#
_symmetry.space_group_name_H-M   'P 1'
#
loop_
_entity.id
_entity.type
_entity.pdbx_description
1 polymer ?
#
loop_
_entity_poly.entity_id
_entity_poly.type
_entity_poly.pdbx_seq_one_letter_code
_entity_poly.pdbx_strand_id
1 'polypeptide(L)'
;MIGKDGAEWLEINLEKIHVITATETMGRFGNGQGAEFAENYMLEYFRPRLNKWVRYRNIENSEVMEGNTNTYIAVKQDLNPVVLASKVRFHPYSPHQRTICMRVEVYGCPYHGEFVPLSGLAIISVMEFCFNNEFD
;
A
#
# COMPACT_ATOMS: atom_id res chain seq x y z
N MET A 1 -5.88 -9.15 16.17
CA MET A 1 -6.38 -8.51 14.95
C MET A 1 -5.23 -7.96 14.15
N ILE A 2 -5.20 -8.25 12.87
CA ILE A 2 -4.14 -7.77 11.97
C ILE A 2 -4.27 -6.28 11.73
N GLY A 3 -3.13 -5.62 11.63
CA GLY A 3 -3.00 -4.27 11.08
C GLY A 3 -3.32 -3.13 11.98
N LYS A 4 -4.06 -3.33 13.04
CA LYS A 4 -4.45 -2.23 13.92
C LYS A 4 -3.26 -1.60 14.63
N ASP A 5 -2.30 -2.43 14.99
CA ASP A 5 -1.06 -2.00 15.64
C ASP A 5 0.13 -2.02 14.68
N GLY A 6 -0.09 -2.38 13.40
CA GLY A 6 0.96 -2.46 12.41
C GLY A 6 1.87 -3.67 12.53
N ALA A 7 1.41 -4.74 13.19
CA ALA A 7 2.22 -5.93 13.40
C ALA A 7 2.49 -6.73 12.12
N GLU A 8 1.63 -6.60 11.12
CA GLU A 8 1.75 -7.32 9.86
C GLU A 8 1.93 -6.33 8.72
N TRP A 9 2.92 -6.55 7.87
CA TRP A 9 3.12 -5.68 6.71
C TRP A 9 3.81 -6.40 5.58
N LEU A 10 3.62 -5.86 4.39
CA LEU A 10 4.40 -6.19 3.21
C LEU A 10 5.32 -5.02 2.91
N GLU A 11 6.60 -5.32 2.69
CA GLU A 11 7.57 -4.29 2.31
C GLU A 11 7.97 -4.45 0.85
N ILE A 12 7.93 -3.35 0.13
CA ILE A 12 8.41 -3.27 -1.25
C ILE A 12 9.67 -2.40 -1.25
N ASN A 13 10.79 -2.96 -1.72
CA ASN A 13 12.04 -2.25 -1.84
C ASN A 13 12.23 -1.82 -3.29
N LEU A 14 12.18 -0.51 -3.54
CA LEU A 14 12.36 0.05 -4.86
C LEU A 14 13.83 0.28 -5.21
N GLU A 15 14.72 0.06 -4.25
CA GLU A 15 16.19 0.20 -4.33
C GLU A 15 16.67 1.64 -4.46
N LYS A 16 15.97 2.47 -5.21
CA LYS A 16 16.29 3.88 -5.42
C LYS A 16 15.11 4.74 -5.00
N ILE A 17 15.37 6.02 -4.75
CA ILE A 17 14.29 6.95 -4.43
C ILE A 17 13.38 7.12 -5.63
N HIS A 18 12.09 6.96 -5.37
CA HIS A 18 11.04 7.17 -6.37
C HIS A 18 10.07 8.22 -5.85
N VAL A 19 9.42 8.92 -6.77
CA VAL A 19 8.21 9.68 -6.47
C VAL A 19 7.07 8.70 -6.57
N ILE A 20 6.33 8.52 -5.49
CA ILE A 20 5.19 7.61 -5.44
C ILE A 20 3.92 8.46 -5.47
N THR A 21 3.09 8.24 -6.48
CA THR A 21 1.93 9.09 -6.76
C THR A 21 0.61 8.42 -6.45
N ALA A 22 0.57 7.09 -6.44
CA ALA A 22 -0.66 6.37 -6.18
C ALA A 22 -0.34 4.94 -5.77
N THR A 23 -1.30 4.32 -5.08
CA THR A 23 -1.30 2.89 -4.81
C THR A 23 -2.62 2.30 -5.27
N GLU A 24 -2.59 1.04 -5.67
CA GLU A 24 -3.80 0.34 -6.08
C GLU A 24 -3.83 -1.01 -5.38
N THR A 25 -4.99 -1.38 -4.89
CA THR A 25 -5.13 -2.64 -4.18
C THR A 25 -6.28 -3.45 -4.76
N MET A 26 -6.10 -4.77 -4.75
CA MET A 26 -7.13 -5.71 -5.14
C MET A 26 -7.04 -6.93 -4.22
N GLY A 27 -8.16 -7.57 -3.99
CA GLY A 27 -8.19 -8.81 -3.23
C GLY A 27 -7.80 -9.99 -4.10
N ARG A 28 -7.91 -11.18 -3.51
CA ARG A 28 -7.66 -12.42 -4.20
C ARG A 28 -8.90 -13.29 -4.12
N PHE A 29 -9.25 -13.92 -5.24
CA PHE A 29 -10.36 -14.86 -5.29
C PHE A 29 -9.82 -16.24 -4.89
N GLY A 30 -9.74 -16.46 -3.56
CA GLY A 30 -9.14 -17.67 -3.03
C GLY A 30 -10.15 -18.77 -2.80
N ASN A 31 -9.87 -19.97 -3.30
CA ASN A 31 -10.63 -21.20 -3.04
C ASN A 31 -12.14 -21.09 -3.28
N GLY A 32 -12.56 -20.19 -4.17
CA GLY A 32 -13.96 -19.98 -4.47
C GLY A 32 -14.76 -19.24 -3.41
N GLN A 33 -14.10 -18.79 -2.34
CA GLN A 33 -14.78 -18.06 -1.27
C GLN A 33 -15.05 -16.61 -1.62
N GLY A 34 -14.21 -15.99 -2.43
CA GLY A 34 -14.41 -14.63 -2.90
C GLY A 34 -14.33 -13.56 -1.83
N ALA A 35 -13.70 -13.84 -0.69
CA ALA A 35 -13.72 -12.94 0.45
C ALA A 35 -12.33 -12.56 0.98
N GLU A 36 -11.27 -12.86 0.22
CA GLU A 36 -9.91 -12.61 0.67
C GLU A 36 -9.43 -11.23 0.19
N PHE A 37 -9.70 -10.20 0.97
CA PHE A 37 -9.30 -8.83 0.64
C PHE A 37 -9.07 -8.04 1.93
N ALA A 38 -8.36 -6.92 1.81
CA ALA A 38 -8.19 -5.98 2.91
C ALA A 38 -9.15 -4.80 2.74
N GLU A 39 -9.95 -4.55 3.75
CA GLU A 39 -10.91 -3.45 3.71
C GLU A 39 -10.23 -2.09 3.82
N ASN A 40 -9.15 -2.04 4.58
CA ASN A 40 -8.36 -0.82 4.77
C ASN A 40 -6.89 -1.18 4.85
N TYR A 41 -6.05 -0.19 4.72
CA TYR A 41 -4.62 -0.35 4.92
C TYR A 41 -4.00 0.98 5.31
N MET A 42 -2.79 0.88 5.84
CA MET A 42 -1.97 2.04 6.17
C MET A 42 -0.66 1.89 5.44
N LEU A 43 -0.04 3.02 5.11
CA LEU A 43 1.24 3.04 4.42
C LEU A 43 2.31 3.61 5.32
N GLU A 44 3.50 3.02 5.24
CA GLU A 44 4.71 3.63 5.73
C GLU A 44 5.70 3.70 4.58
N TYR A 45 6.54 4.72 4.60
CA TYR A 45 7.55 4.86 3.57
C TYR A 45 8.89 5.22 4.20
N PHE A 46 9.96 4.71 3.60
CA PHE A 46 11.31 4.94 4.08
C PHE A 46 11.94 6.11 3.35
N ARG A 47 12.39 7.10 4.12
CA ARG A 47 13.09 8.27 3.60
C ARG A 47 14.58 8.12 3.85
N PRO A 48 15.39 7.78 2.80
CA PRO A 48 16.82 7.55 3.00
C PRO A 48 17.56 8.73 3.60
N ARG A 49 17.18 9.95 3.23
CA ARG A 49 17.83 11.16 3.77
C ARG A 49 17.66 11.32 5.26
N LEU A 50 16.54 10.84 5.79
CA LEU A 50 16.24 10.90 7.22
C LEU A 50 16.57 9.58 7.91
N ASN A 51 16.87 8.53 7.14
CA ASN A 51 17.14 7.19 7.63
C ASN A 51 16.06 6.70 8.58
N LYS A 52 14.80 6.93 8.22
CA LYS A 52 13.69 6.49 9.06
C LYS A 52 12.43 6.21 8.24
N TRP A 53 11.53 5.43 8.86
CA TRP A 53 10.20 5.17 8.35
C TRP A 53 9.24 6.26 8.81
N VAL A 54 8.34 6.67 7.90
CA VAL A 54 7.33 7.68 8.17
C VAL A 54 5.97 7.10 7.84
N ARG A 55 5.01 7.24 8.74
CA ARG A 55 3.63 6.85 8.48
C ARG A 55 2.99 7.88 7.55
N TYR A 56 2.41 7.39 6.43
CA TYR A 56 1.77 8.27 5.48
C TYR A 56 0.49 8.85 6.06
N ARG A 57 0.30 10.15 5.88
CA ARG A 57 -0.94 10.85 6.18
C ARG A 57 -1.35 11.63 4.94
N ASN A 58 -2.62 11.49 4.55
CA ASN A 58 -3.12 12.23 3.39
C ASN A 58 -3.40 13.69 3.75
N ILE A 59 -3.88 14.46 2.78
CA ILE A 59 -4.12 15.89 2.97
C ILE A 59 -5.18 16.17 4.04
N GLU A 60 -6.03 15.21 4.34
CA GLU A 60 -7.03 15.29 5.40
C GLU A 60 -6.50 14.78 6.75
N ASN A 61 -5.19 14.50 6.81
CA ASN A 61 -4.51 13.99 8.00
C ASN A 61 -4.97 12.59 8.43
N SER A 62 -5.49 11.80 7.49
CA SER A 62 -5.87 10.42 7.75
C SER A 62 -4.74 9.46 7.44
N GLU A 63 -4.49 8.50 8.34
CA GLU A 63 -3.52 7.43 8.12
C GLU A 63 -4.17 6.21 7.46
N VAL A 64 -5.47 6.05 7.62
CA VAL A 64 -6.20 4.88 7.11
C VAL A 64 -6.64 5.15 5.69
N MET A 65 -6.30 4.25 4.79
CA MET A 65 -6.67 4.32 3.39
C MET A 65 -7.73 3.27 3.08
N GLU A 66 -8.69 3.65 2.25
CA GLU A 66 -9.72 2.71 1.82
C GLU A 66 -9.12 1.67 0.88
N GLY A 67 -9.37 0.41 1.20
CA GLY A 67 -8.97 -0.72 0.38
C GLY A 67 -10.16 -1.26 -0.41
N ASN A 68 -10.39 -2.56 -0.29
CA ASN A 68 -11.33 -3.27 -1.14
C ASN A 68 -12.62 -3.63 -0.40
N THR A 69 -13.69 -3.79 -1.16
CA THR A 69 -14.98 -4.30 -0.66
C THR A 69 -15.32 -5.64 -1.28
N ASN A 70 -14.50 -6.11 -2.22
CA ASN A 70 -14.62 -7.42 -2.85
C ASN A 70 -13.25 -7.84 -3.37
N THR A 71 -13.20 -8.99 -4.04
CA THR A 71 -11.93 -9.58 -4.48
C THR A 71 -11.56 -9.28 -5.93
N TYR A 72 -12.42 -8.60 -6.67
CA TYR A 72 -12.25 -8.48 -8.12
C TYR A 72 -12.19 -7.04 -8.65
N ILE A 73 -12.55 -6.04 -7.84
CA ILE A 73 -12.47 -4.64 -8.25
C ILE A 73 -11.22 -4.03 -7.64
N ALA A 74 -10.32 -3.54 -8.48
CA ALA A 74 -9.14 -2.80 -8.03
C ALA A 74 -9.56 -1.41 -7.55
N VAL A 75 -8.97 -0.95 -6.46
CA VAL A 75 -9.21 0.39 -5.93
C VAL A 75 -7.90 1.14 -5.91
N LYS A 76 -7.86 2.23 -6.68
CA LYS A 76 -6.68 3.09 -6.77
C LYS A 76 -6.86 4.30 -5.88
N GLN A 77 -5.84 4.60 -5.09
CA GLN A 77 -5.80 5.77 -4.22
C GLN A 77 -4.65 6.66 -4.66
N ASP A 78 -4.97 7.87 -5.07
CA ASP A 78 -3.93 8.85 -5.37
C ASP A 78 -3.36 9.35 -4.04
N LEU A 79 -2.04 9.51 -4.00
CA LEU A 79 -1.39 10.04 -2.82
C LEU A 79 -1.30 11.56 -2.91
N ASN A 80 -1.91 12.23 -1.95
CA ASN A 80 -1.82 13.66 -1.81
C ASN A 80 -1.51 13.98 -0.34
N PRO A 81 -0.30 14.39 -0.03
CA PRO A 81 0.81 14.68 -0.94
C PRO A 81 1.46 13.43 -1.53
N VAL A 82 2.19 13.59 -2.63
CA VAL A 82 3.02 12.52 -3.19
C VAL A 82 4.19 12.24 -2.24
N VAL A 83 4.79 11.07 -2.38
CA VAL A 83 5.80 10.58 -1.44
C VAL A 83 7.12 10.35 -2.16
N LEU A 84 8.22 10.74 -1.54
CA LEU A 84 9.57 10.39 -1.97
C LEU A 84 10.10 9.30 -1.06
N ALA A 85 10.36 8.12 -1.62
CA ALA A 85 10.79 6.99 -0.81
C ALA A 85 11.54 5.94 -1.63
N SER A 86 12.36 5.16 -0.95
CA SER A 86 13.02 4.00 -1.56
C SER A 86 12.36 2.69 -1.18
N LYS A 87 11.54 2.69 -0.13
CA LYS A 87 10.80 1.51 0.34
C LYS A 87 9.42 1.92 0.81
N VAL A 88 8.47 1.01 0.67
CA VAL A 88 7.08 1.24 1.10
C VAL A 88 6.61 -0.01 1.83
N ARG A 89 5.88 0.19 2.93
CA ARG A 89 5.20 -0.88 3.66
C ARG A 89 3.70 -0.70 3.59
N PHE A 90 3.01 -1.79 3.28
CA PHE A 90 1.55 -1.85 3.33
C PHE A 90 1.16 -2.61 4.59
N HIS A 91 0.40 -1.98 5.46
CA HIS A 91 -0.12 -2.57 6.69
C HIS A 91 -1.61 -2.84 6.48
N PRO A 92 -2.01 -4.09 6.16
CA PRO A 92 -3.42 -4.38 5.97
C PRO A 92 -4.19 -4.28 7.28
N TYR A 93 -5.43 -3.86 7.18
CA TYR A 93 -6.32 -3.75 8.32
C TYR A 93 -7.70 -4.24 7.95
N SER A 94 -8.29 -5.06 8.81
CA SER A 94 -9.68 -5.48 8.69
C SER A 94 -10.27 -5.64 10.08
N PRO A 95 -11.47 -5.11 10.32
CA PRO A 95 -12.15 -5.33 11.59
C PRO A 95 -12.72 -6.75 11.72
N HIS A 96 -12.71 -7.53 10.64
CA HIS A 96 -13.26 -8.87 10.59
C HIS A 96 -12.18 -9.92 10.63
N GLN A 97 -12.49 -11.06 11.25
CA GLN A 97 -11.61 -12.22 11.24
C GLN A 97 -11.71 -12.89 9.87
N ARG A 98 -10.60 -12.90 9.13
CA ARG A 98 -10.56 -13.48 7.79
C ARG A 98 -9.11 -13.62 7.33
N THR A 99 -8.90 -14.40 6.27
CA THR A 99 -7.66 -14.34 5.53
C THR A 99 -7.68 -13.07 4.70
N ILE A 100 -6.63 -12.27 4.82
CA ILE A 100 -6.51 -11.02 4.09
C ILE A 100 -5.48 -11.20 2.99
N CYS A 101 -5.89 -11.02 1.74
CA CYS A 101 -5.00 -11.04 0.60
C CYS A 101 -5.05 -9.69 -0.10
N MET A 102 -3.88 -9.22 -0.51
CA MET A 102 -3.76 -7.98 -1.25
C MET A 102 -2.85 -8.18 -2.44
N ARG A 103 -3.32 -7.76 -3.59
CA ARG A 103 -2.45 -7.45 -4.70
C ARG A 103 -2.28 -5.95 -4.69
N VAL A 104 -1.03 -5.50 -4.63
CA VAL A 104 -0.73 -4.07 -4.56
C VAL A 104 0.06 -3.65 -5.78
N GLU A 105 -0.25 -2.47 -6.28
CA GLU A 105 0.50 -1.84 -7.35
C GLU A 105 0.90 -0.45 -6.89
N VAL A 106 2.12 -0.06 -7.16
CA VAL A 106 2.67 1.24 -6.80
C VAL A 106 2.94 2.00 -8.08
N TYR A 107 2.44 3.23 -8.14
CA TYR A 107 2.59 4.11 -9.31
C TYR A 107 3.54 5.24 -8.98
N GLY A 108 4.35 5.62 -9.96
CA GLY A 108 5.26 6.73 -9.81
C GLY A 108 6.36 6.71 -10.85
N CYS A 109 7.51 7.27 -10.49
CA CYS A 109 8.67 7.29 -11.36
C CYS A 109 9.94 7.49 -10.53
N PRO A 110 11.11 7.12 -11.07
CA PRO A 110 12.37 7.38 -10.38
C PRO A 110 12.56 8.88 -10.13
N TYR A 111 13.10 9.20 -8.97
CA TYR A 111 13.38 10.57 -8.60
C TYR A 111 14.84 10.91 -8.89
N HIS A 112 15.07 11.96 -9.66
CA HIS A 112 16.41 12.39 -10.06
C HIS A 112 16.79 13.75 -9.47
N GLY A 113 16.04 14.22 -8.49
CA GLY A 113 16.29 15.53 -7.89
C GLY A 113 15.75 16.69 -8.71
N GLU A 114 14.99 16.40 -9.74
CA GLU A 114 14.46 17.39 -10.66
C GLU A 114 12.93 17.30 -10.74
N PHE A 115 12.34 18.23 -11.48
CA PHE A 115 10.90 18.25 -11.74
C PHE A 115 10.45 16.91 -12.36
N VAL A 116 9.36 16.35 -11.85
CA VAL A 116 8.81 15.10 -12.32
C VAL A 116 7.79 15.38 -13.42
N PRO A 117 8.01 14.93 -14.67
CA PRO A 117 7.01 15.10 -15.72
C PRO A 117 5.80 14.20 -15.45
N LEU A 118 4.59 14.75 -15.62
CA LEU A 118 3.36 14.02 -15.40
C LEU A 118 3.24 12.80 -16.30
N SER A 119 3.79 12.88 -17.49
CA SER A 119 3.76 11.79 -18.48
C SER A 119 4.65 10.61 -18.11
N GLY A 120 5.50 10.75 -17.08
CA GLY A 120 6.40 9.68 -16.65
C GLY A 120 5.80 8.75 -15.60
N LEU A 121 4.54 8.92 -15.25
CA LEU A 121 3.91 8.14 -14.19
C LEU A 121 3.49 6.78 -14.73
N ALA A 122 3.91 5.72 -14.06
CA ALA A 122 3.66 4.35 -14.45
C ALA A 122 3.63 3.45 -13.22
N ILE A 123 3.21 2.20 -13.44
CA ILE A 123 3.33 1.18 -12.41
C ILE A 123 4.80 0.86 -12.21
N ILE A 124 5.30 1.02 -10.99
CA ILE A 124 6.71 0.78 -10.67
C ILE A 124 6.91 -0.48 -9.84
N SER A 125 5.85 -1.06 -9.29
CA SER A 125 5.93 -2.33 -8.58
C SER A 125 4.56 -2.97 -8.48
N VAL A 126 4.54 -4.31 -8.53
CA VAL A 126 3.34 -5.14 -8.33
C VAL A 126 3.72 -6.27 -7.39
N MET A 127 2.89 -6.53 -6.39
CA MET A 127 3.11 -7.64 -5.47
C MET A 127 1.79 -8.17 -4.91
N GLU A 128 1.75 -9.47 -4.60
CA GLU A 128 0.58 -10.13 -4.02
C GLU A 128 1.00 -10.90 -2.78
N PHE A 129 0.17 -10.86 -1.75
CA PHE A 129 0.45 -11.57 -0.50
C PHE A 129 -0.83 -11.79 0.29
N CYS A 130 -0.79 -12.74 1.23
CA CYS A 130 -1.92 -13.07 2.09
C CYS A 130 -1.49 -13.17 3.55
N PHE A 131 -2.39 -12.77 4.43
CA PHE A 131 -2.24 -12.91 5.88
C PHE A 131 -3.47 -13.60 6.45
N ASN A 132 -3.29 -14.33 7.54
CA ASN A 132 -4.40 -14.83 8.32
C ASN A 132 -4.71 -13.82 9.42
N ASN A 133 -5.94 -13.34 9.44
CA ASN A 133 -6.43 -12.44 10.48
C ASN A 133 -7.25 -13.26 11.46
N GLU A 134 -6.55 -13.97 12.36
CA GLU A 134 -7.19 -14.81 13.35
C GLU A 134 -7.17 -14.11 14.71
N PHE A 135 -8.28 -14.20 15.42
CA PHE A 135 -8.37 -13.72 16.78
C PHE A 135 -8.04 -14.84 17.75
N ASP A 136 -7.18 -14.56 18.70
CA ASP A 136 -6.85 -15.51 19.76
C ASP A 136 -7.83 -15.38 20.94
#